data_832b6d4a94feb8819cfd60859718f52d
#
_entry.id   832b6d4a94feb8819cfd60859718f52d
#
_cell.length_a   1.000
_cell.length_b   1.000
_cell.length_c   1.000
_cell.angle_alpha   90.00
_cell.angle_beta   90.00
_cell.angle_gamma   90.00
#
_symmetry.space_group_name_H-M   'P 1'
#
loop_
_entity.id
_entity.type
_entity.pdbx_description
1 polymer ?
#
loop_
_entity_poly.entity_id
_entity_poly.type
_entity_poly.pdbx_seq_one_letter_code
_entity_poly.pdbx_strand_id
1 'polypeptide(L)'
;MIVAKPATFSRRLFTAGTLGASAIWIGLVEGIGEGTALIAKVFSGVVADRFGHKKRLVFAGYFLGVVSKPVFALDGCMPVVLAARFFDRIGKGLRGAPRDAIVADVTDESIRGAAYGLRQSLDAAGAFVGPLIATLLLLLWTEDLRSIFWIALIPGAACLLLILIGVEDNVTETKSTKRIEWNEIGSVMTPAFRQLVILGTLFSLARFSNAFIVLKAAAVSYTHLRAHETSQDL
;
A
#
# COMPACT_ATOMS: atom_id res chain seq x y z
N MET A 1 12.39 -39.51 2.24
CA MET A 1 12.24 -39.57 0.79
C MET A 1 10.93 -38.88 0.43
N ILE A 2 10.93 -37.53 0.41
CA ILE A 2 9.88 -36.71 -0.18
C ILE A 2 10.63 -35.55 -0.85
N VAL A 3 10.90 -35.71 -2.14
CA VAL A 3 11.44 -34.66 -2.99
C VAL A 3 10.22 -33.84 -3.43
N ALA A 4 9.97 -32.77 -2.73
CA ALA A 4 8.93 -31.80 -3.09
C ALA A 4 9.31 -31.13 -4.42
N LYS A 5 8.37 -31.09 -5.35
CA LYS A 5 8.50 -30.50 -6.68
C LYS A 5 8.68 -28.97 -6.58
N PRO A 6 9.89 -28.40 -6.75
CA PRO A 6 10.07 -26.94 -6.78
C PRO A 6 9.53 -26.31 -8.07
N ALA A 7 9.11 -27.15 -9.03
CA ALA A 7 8.76 -26.70 -10.38
C ALA A 7 7.43 -25.92 -10.50
N THR A 8 6.48 -26.10 -9.57
CA THR A 8 5.15 -25.47 -9.68
C THR A 8 5.13 -24.05 -9.11
N PHE A 9 5.86 -23.79 -8.04
CA PHE A 9 6.00 -22.43 -7.47
C PHE A 9 6.80 -21.53 -8.43
N SER A 10 7.91 -22.06 -8.94
CA SER A 10 8.74 -21.39 -9.94
C SER A 10 7.96 -21.10 -11.23
N ARG A 11 7.13 -22.03 -11.72
CA ARG A 11 6.31 -21.81 -12.93
C ARG A 11 5.27 -20.70 -12.75
N ARG A 12 4.64 -20.55 -11.59
CA ARG A 12 3.59 -19.53 -11.38
C ARG A 12 4.14 -18.13 -11.13
N LEU A 13 5.28 -18.00 -10.46
CA LEU A 13 6.07 -16.77 -10.46
C LEU A 13 6.62 -16.44 -11.85
N PHE A 14 6.94 -17.51 -12.61
CA PHE A 14 7.43 -17.41 -13.97
C PHE A 14 6.34 -16.98 -14.96
N THR A 15 5.10 -17.45 -14.80
CA THR A 15 3.99 -16.96 -15.64
C THR A 15 3.67 -15.49 -15.38
N ALA A 16 3.89 -14.97 -14.19
CA ALA A 16 3.82 -13.52 -13.95
C ALA A 16 5.00 -12.77 -14.61
N GLY A 17 6.18 -13.38 -14.68
CA GLY A 17 7.36 -12.82 -15.36
C GLY A 17 7.42 -13.16 -16.86
N THR A 18 6.89 -14.31 -17.28
CA THR A 18 6.89 -14.78 -18.68
C THR A 18 5.67 -14.36 -19.50
N LEU A 19 4.68 -13.71 -18.89
CA LEU A 19 3.63 -13.01 -19.64
C LEU A 19 4.17 -11.83 -20.45
N GLY A 20 5.50 -11.73 -20.65
CA GLY A 20 6.10 -10.71 -21.52
C GLY A 20 5.73 -9.28 -21.11
N ALA A 21 5.28 -9.09 -19.85
CA ALA A 21 5.06 -7.77 -19.33
C ALA A 21 6.43 -7.11 -19.23
N SER A 22 6.79 -6.32 -20.26
CA SER A 22 8.03 -5.56 -20.24
C SER A 22 8.08 -4.73 -18.96
N ALA A 23 9.27 -4.45 -18.45
CA ALA A 23 9.47 -3.58 -17.28
C ALA A 23 8.67 -2.25 -17.41
N ILE A 24 8.38 -1.83 -18.62
CA ILE A 24 7.55 -0.67 -18.97
C ILE A 24 6.10 -0.86 -18.48
N TRP A 25 5.48 -2.01 -18.74
CA TRP A 25 4.11 -2.29 -18.29
C TRP A 25 4.00 -2.33 -16.77
N ILE A 26 4.97 -2.92 -16.09
CA ILE A 26 5.02 -2.95 -14.62
C ILE A 26 5.17 -1.53 -14.07
N GLY A 27 6.07 -0.74 -14.65
CA GLY A 27 6.26 0.66 -14.27
C GLY A 27 5.00 1.50 -14.50
N LEU A 28 4.30 1.31 -15.60
CA LEU A 28 3.04 1.97 -15.93
C LEU A 28 1.94 1.64 -14.90
N VAL A 29 1.72 0.36 -14.62
CA VAL A 29 0.72 -0.11 -13.66
C VAL A 29 1.02 0.40 -12.24
N GLU A 30 2.28 0.33 -11.81
CA GLU A 30 2.69 0.86 -10.51
C GLU A 30 2.56 2.40 -10.48
N GLY A 31 3.00 3.10 -11.51
CA GLY A 31 2.92 4.56 -11.59
C GLY A 31 1.47 5.07 -11.58
N ILE A 32 0.59 4.46 -12.36
CA ILE A 32 -0.85 4.77 -12.37
C ILE A 32 -1.45 4.47 -10.99
N GLY A 33 -1.08 3.33 -10.38
CA GLY A 33 -1.58 2.95 -9.06
C GLY A 33 -1.18 3.96 -7.97
N GLU A 34 0.10 4.33 -7.88
CA GLU A 34 0.58 5.32 -6.90
C GLU A 34 0.01 6.73 -7.20
N GLY A 35 -0.07 7.13 -8.47
CA GLY A 35 -0.71 8.38 -8.88
C GLY A 35 -2.17 8.45 -8.45
N THR A 36 -2.93 7.37 -8.65
CA THR A 36 -4.33 7.26 -8.19
C THR A 36 -4.42 7.38 -6.67
N ALA A 37 -3.53 6.74 -5.91
CA ALA A 37 -3.53 6.85 -4.45
C ALA A 37 -3.24 8.28 -3.98
N LEU A 38 -2.32 9.00 -4.65
CA LEU A 38 -2.03 10.41 -4.35
C LEU A 38 -3.23 11.31 -4.63
N ILE A 39 -3.85 11.16 -5.79
CA ILE A 39 -5.06 11.91 -6.17
C ILE A 39 -6.17 11.63 -5.15
N ALA A 40 -6.45 10.36 -4.87
CA ALA A 40 -7.46 9.97 -3.89
C ALA A 40 -7.16 10.53 -2.49
N LYS A 41 -5.88 10.65 -2.08
CA LYS A 41 -5.47 11.24 -0.81
C LYS A 41 -5.81 12.74 -0.74
N VAL A 42 -5.58 13.49 -1.81
CA VAL A 42 -5.91 14.92 -1.87
C VAL A 42 -7.43 15.10 -1.78
N PHE A 43 -8.19 14.36 -2.58
CA PHE A 43 -9.66 14.43 -2.55
C PHE A 43 -10.23 14.01 -1.20
N SER A 44 -9.70 12.96 -0.58
CA SER A 44 -10.17 12.50 0.73
C SER A 44 -9.92 13.52 1.83
N GLY A 45 -8.83 14.28 1.77
CA GLY A 45 -8.57 15.40 2.68
C GLY A 45 -9.64 16.47 2.55
N VAL A 46 -9.89 16.96 1.34
CA VAL A 46 -10.92 17.98 1.08
C VAL A 46 -12.31 17.51 1.51
N VAL A 47 -12.66 16.25 1.22
CA VAL A 47 -13.94 15.67 1.61
C VAL A 47 -14.05 15.54 3.14
N ALA A 48 -12.98 15.10 3.80
CA ALA A 48 -12.92 14.99 5.26
C ALA A 48 -13.15 16.34 5.94
N ASP A 49 -12.50 17.38 5.42
CA ASP A 49 -12.61 18.74 5.96
C ASP A 49 -14.00 19.35 5.69
N ARG A 50 -14.60 19.05 4.54
CA ARG A 50 -15.90 19.61 4.17
C ARG A 50 -17.08 18.94 4.88
N PHE A 51 -17.04 17.63 5.05
CA PHE A 51 -18.16 16.84 5.59
C PHE A 51 -17.99 16.47 7.06
N GLY A 52 -16.81 16.66 7.66
CA GLY A 52 -16.53 16.35 9.07
C GLY A 52 -16.52 14.84 9.41
N HIS A 53 -16.88 13.96 8.50
CA HIS A 53 -17.00 12.52 8.74
C HIS A 53 -15.68 11.76 8.48
N LYS A 54 -14.64 12.10 9.22
CA LYS A 54 -13.29 11.52 9.07
C LYS A 54 -13.29 10.00 9.28
N LYS A 55 -14.01 9.50 10.30
CA LYS A 55 -14.15 8.07 10.61
C LYS A 55 -14.69 7.26 9.43
N ARG A 56 -15.77 7.75 8.78
CA ARG A 56 -16.40 7.05 7.65
C ARG A 56 -15.45 6.90 6.47
N LEU A 57 -14.66 7.94 6.17
CA LEU A 57 -13.67 7.90 5.09
C LEU A 57 -12.53 6.93 5.41
N VAL A 58 -12.03 6.94 6.65
CA VAL A 58 -11.02 5.98 7.11
C VAL A 58 -11.56 4.56 7.01
N PHE A 59 -12.78 4.31 7.51
CA PHE A 59 -13.43 3.01 7.43
C PHE A 59 -13.60 2.55 5.98
N ALA A 60 -14.13 3.39 5.09
CA ALA A 60 -14.28 3.07 3.68
C ALA A 60 -12.96 2.72 3.00
N GLY A 61 -11.88 3.46 3.31
CA GLY A 61 -10.55 3.19 2.78
C GLY A 61 -9.96 1.86 3.24
N TYR A 62 -10.14 1.49 4.52
CA TYR A 62 -9.72 0.18 5.02
C TYR A 62 -10.62 -0.94 4.48
N PHE A 63 -11.92 -0.71 4.40
CA PHE A 63 -12.88 -1.67 3.83
C PHE A 63 -12.54 -2.05 2.38
N LEU A 64 -12.24 -1.06 1.53
CA LEU A 64 -11.77 -1.33 0.17
C LEU A 64 -10.52 -2.21 0.16
N GLY A 65 -9.55 -1.93 1.03
CA GLY A 65 -8.33 -2.72 1.15
C GLY A 65 -8.60 -4.15 1.65
N VAL A 66 -9.58 -4.35 2.53
CA VAL A 66 -9.96 -5.69 3.02
C VAL A 66 -10.69 -6.47 1.93
N VAL A 67 -11.66 -5.85 1.24
CA VAL A 67 -12.44 -6.48 0.17
C VAL A 67 -11.58 -6.84 -1.05
N SER A 68 -10.50 -6.13 -1.30
CA SER A 68 -9.56 -6.50 -2.39
C SER A 68 -8.84 -7.82 -2.15
N LYS A 69 -8.66 -8.27 -0.88
CA LYS A 69 -7.92 -9.51 -0.56
C LYS A 69 -8.59 -10.77 -1.11
N PRO A 70 -9.91 -11.01 -0.91
CA PRO A 70 -10.60 -12.13 -1.54
C PRO A 70 -10.51 -12.13 -3.06
N VAL A 71 -10.54 -10.94 -3.68
CA VAL A 71 -10.46 -10.82 -5.14
C VAL A 71 -9.09 -11.29 -5.65
N PHE A 72 -8.01 -11.04 -4.90
CA PHE A 72 -6.68 -11.60 -5.20
C PHE A 72 -6.60 -13.12 -4.94
N ALA A 73 -7.40 -13.65 -4.00
CA ALA A 73 -7.44 -15.07 -3.70
C ALA A 73 -8.23 -15.89 -4.75
N LEU A 74 -9.24 -15.28 -5.37
CA LEU A 74 -10.00 -15.90 -6.44
C LEU A 74 -9.16 -15.94 -7.72
N ASP A 75 -9.25 -17.05 -8.48
CA ASP A 75 -8.59 -17.18 -9.79
C ASP A 75 -9.21 -16.18 -10.79
N GLY A 76 -8.78 -14.96 -10.69
CA GLY A 76 -9.19 -13.89 -11.60
C GLY A 76 -8.30 -13.85 -12.84
N CYS A 77 -8.89 -13.54 -13.98
CA CYS A 77 -8.14 -13.12 -15.14
C CYS A 77 -7.39 -11.80 -14.82
N MET A 78 -6.33 -11.50 -15.55
CA MET A 78 -5.47 -10.34 -15.37
C MET A 78 -6.25 -9.01 -15.12
N PRO A 79 -7.34 -8.70 -15.87
CA PRO A 79 -8.15 -7.51 -15.62
C PRO A 79 -8.74 -7.42 -14.22
N VAL A 80 -9.16 -8.55 -13.63
CA VAL A 80 -9.74 -8.58 -12.27
C VAL A 80 -8.68 -8.27 -11.22
N VAL A 81 -7.48 -8.83 -11.38
CA VAL A 81 -6.34 -8.55 -10.50
C VAL A 81 -5.93 -7.07 -10.57
N LEU A 82 -5.89 -6.50 -11.77
CA LEU A 82 -5.61 -5.08 -11.97
C LEU A 82 -6.68 -4.19 -11.35
N ALA A 83 -7.96 -4.54 -11.52
CA ALA A 83 -9.07 -3.82 -10.88
C ALA A 83 -8.98 -3.88 -9.35
N ALA A 84 -8.73 -5.07 -8.78
CA ALA A 84 -8.55 -5.23 -7.34
C ALA A 84 -7.40 -4.37 -6.81
N ARG A 85 -6.27 -4.33 -7.53
CA ARG A 85 -5.12 -3.48 -7.19
C ARG A 85 -5.47 -2.01 -7.25
N PHE A 86 -6.22 -1.58 -8.26
CA PHE A 86 -6.68 -0.21 -8.39
C PHE A 86 -7.57 0.21 -7.23
N PHE A 87 -8.56 -0.62 -6.84
CA PHE A 87 -9.41 -0.38 -5.69
C PHE A 87 -8.63 -0.34 -4.37
N ASP A 88 -7.64 -1.23 -4.18
CA ASP A 88 -6.75 -1.19 -3.01
C ASP A 88 -5.97 0.14 -2.94
N ARG A 89 -5.49 0.66 -4.08
CA ARG A 89 -4.80 1.95 -4.17
C ARG A 89 -5.71 3.14 -3.86
N ILE A 90 -6.95 3.13 -4.37
CA ILE A 90 -7.97 4.11 -3.97
C ILE A 90 -8.21 4.05 -2.47
N GLY A 91 -8.40 2.85 -1.91
CA GLY A 91 -8.58 2.65 -0.47
C GLY A 91 -7.42 3.21 0.35
N LYS A 92 -6.18 2.99 -0.11
CA LYS A 92 -4.97 3.56 0.52
C LYS A 92 -5.00 5.10 0.51
N GLY A 93 -5.35 5.71 -0.61
CA GLY A 93 -5.48 7.16 -0.73
C GLY A 93 -6.59 7.71 0.15
N LEU A 94 -7.76 7.07 0.12
CA LEU A 94 -8.96 7.51 0.83
C LEU A 94 -8.76 7.57 2.35
N ARG A 95 -8.02 6.63 2.95
CA ARG A 95 -7.75 6.59 4.39
C ARG A 95 -6.60 7.48 4.85
N GLY A 96 -5.70 7.90 3.93
CA GLY A 96 -4.46 8.57 4.28
C GLY A 96 -4.65 9.90 4.99
N ALA A 97 -5.26 10.87 4.33
CA ALA A 97 -5.46 12.22 4.90
C ALA A 97 -6.43 12.23 6.08
N PRO A 98 -7.63 11.58 6.06
CA PRO A 98 -8.53 11.58 7.20
C PRO A 98 -7.93 10.91 8.44
N ARG A 99 -7.12 9.85 8.29
CA ARG A 99 -6.43 9.21 9.41
C ARG A 99 -5.42 10.17 10.07
N ASP A 100 -4.65 10.87 9.26
CA ASP A 100 -3.69 11.85 9.76
C ASP A 100 -4.41 13.00 10.47
N ALA A 101 -5.57 13.42 9.96
CA ALA A 101 -6.41 14.43 10.60
C ALA A 101 -6.97 13.97 11.96
N ILE A 102 -7.45 12.72 12.07
CA ILE A 102 -7.91 12.16 13.36
C ILE A 102 -6.78 12.18 14.38
N VAL A 103 -5.56 11.78 14.00
CA VAL A 103 -4.40 11.83 14.91
C VAL A 103 -4.13 13.26 15.39
N ALA A 104 -4.25 14.25 14.50
CA ALA A 104 -4.07 15.66 14.87
C ALA A 104 -5.17 16.15 15.82
N ASP A 105 -6.41 15.68 15.67
CA ASP A 105 -7.54 16.10 16.49
C ASP A 105 -7.44 15.59 17.94
N VAL A 106 -6.90 14.38 18.13
CA VAL A 106 -6.80 13.74 19.45
C VAL A 106 -5.45 13.99 20.15
N THR A 107 -4.54 14.74 19.52
CA THR A 107 -3.17 14.93 20.02
C THR A 107 -2.89 16.41 20.22
N ASP A 108 -2.34 16.75 21.40
CA ASP A 108 -1.88 18.10 21.69
C ASP A 108 -0.81 18.57 20.70
N GLU A 109 -0.82 19.87 20.38
CA GLU A 109 0.12 20.45 19.41
C GLU A 109 1.58 20.21 19.78
N SER A 110 1.91 20.20 21.07
CA SER A 110 3.27 20.02 21.58
C SER A 110 3.86 18.65 21.30
N ILE A 111 3.03 17.60 21.17
CA ILE A 111 3.46 16.20 20.96
C ILE A 111 3.00 15.61 19.63
N ARG A 112 2.39 16.40 18.74
CA ARG A 112 1.94 15.93 17.40
C ARG A 112 3.04 15.25 16.60
N GLY A 113 4.26 15.80 16.65
CA GLY A 113 5.40 15.20 15.97
C GLY A 113 5.69 13.78 16.45
N ALA A 114 5.66 13.56 17.78
CA ALA A 114 5.84 12.24 18.36
C ALA A 114 4.71 11.26 17.97
N ALA A 115 3.45 11.73 17.97
CA ALA A 115 2.30 10.91 17.56
C ALA A 115 2.40 10.47 16.10
N TYR A 116 2.77 11.37 15.18
CA TYR A 116 3.02 11.02 13.79
C TYR A 116 4.22 10.08 13.63
N GLY A 117 5.30 10.30 14.39
CA GLY A 117 6.47 9.43 14.42
C GLY A 117 6.10 8.01 14.86
N LEU A 118 5.36 7.87 15.96
CA LEU A 118 4.87 6.59 16.46
C LEU A 118 3.99 5.88 15.42
N ARG A 119 3.03 6.60 14.85
CA ARG A 119 2.16 6.05 13.80
C ARG A 119 2.97 5.55 12.60
N GLN A 120 3.95 6.31 12.14
CA GLN A 120 4.80 5.93 11.02
C GLN A 120 5.69 4.72 11.35
N SER A 121 6.19 4.66 12.57
CA SER A 121 6.97 3.52 13.05
C SER A 121 6.14 2.24 13.10
N LEU A 122 4.89 2.31 13.57
CA LEU A 122 3.96 1.18 13.57
C LEU A 122 3.57 0.75 12.14
N ASP A 123 3.37 1.70 11.21
CA ASP A 123 3.14 1.39 9.80
C ASP A 123 4.36 0.65 9.20
N ALA A 124 5.58 1.10 9.51
CA ALA A 124 6.82 0.45 9.05
C ALA A 124 7.02 -0.93 9.68
N ALA A 125 6.74 -1.08 10.98
CA ALA A 125 6.78 -2.38 11.65
C ALA A 125 5.79 -3.37 11.02
N GLY A 126 4.55 -2.94 10.74
CA GLY A 126 3.57 -3.76 10.04
C GLY A 126 4.00 -4.14 8.62
N ALA A 127 4.64 -3.23 7.89
CA ALA A 127 5.17 -3.48 6.56
C ALA A 127 6.34 -4.51 6.56
N PHE A 128 7.08 -4.63 7.67
CA PHE A 128 8.12 -5.63 7.87
C PHE A 128 7.56 -6.97 8.34
N VAL A 129 6.75 -6.94 9.39
CA VAL A 129 6.21 -8.14 10.04
C VAL A 129 5.21 -8.88 9.13
N GLY A 130 4.41 -8.15 8.36
CA GLY A 130 3.41 -8.76 7.47
C GLY A 130 4.02 -9.75 6.47
N PRO A 131 4.96 -9.35 5.62
CA PRO A 131 5.65 -10.25 4.70
C PRO A 131 6.39 -11.39 5.41
N LEU A 132 6.98 -11.13 6.59
CA LEU A 132 7.67 -12.16 7.37
C LEU A 132 6.71 -13.26 7.81
N ILE A 133 5.54 -12.89 8.36
CA ILE A 133 4.51 -13.86 8.73
C ILE A 133 4.00 -14.62 7.49
N ALA A 134 3.76 -13.92 6.38
CA ALA A 134 3.33 -14.55 5.14
C ALA A 134 4.35 -15.58 4.64
N THR A 135 5.64 -15.26 4.70
CA THR A 135 6.73 -16.19 4.33
C THR A 135 6.79 -17.38 5.28
N LEU A 136 6.69 -17.17 6.59
CA LEU A 136 6.65 -18.27 7.57
C LEU A 136 5.45 -19.19 7.36
N LEU A 137 4.28 -18.66 7.07
CA LEU A 137 3.10 -19.44 6.77
C LEU A 137 3.27 -20.28 5.49
N LEU A 138 3.92 -19.72 4.46
CA LEU A 138 4.27 -20.45 3.23
C LEU A 138 5.26 -21.59 3.48
N LEU A 139 6.21 -21.39 4.39
CA LEU A 139 7.23 -22.38 4.68
C LEU A 139 6.73 -23.50 5.61
N LEU A 140 5.88 -23.16 6.58
CA LEU A 140 5.52 -24.07 7.68
C LEU A 140 4.14 -24.70 7.52
N TRP A 141 3.21 -24.08 6.80
CA TRP A 141 1.83 -24.52 6.81
C TRP A 141 1.23 -24.77 5.43
N THR A 142 1.45 -23.91 4.45
CA THR A 142 0.79 -24.03 3.15
C THR A 142 1.70 -23.58 2.01
N GLU A 143 1.65 -24.31 0.91
CA GLU A 143 2.31 -23.90 -0.33
C GLU A 143 1.41 -23.01 -1.21
N ASP A 144 0.15 -22.78 -0.78
CA ASP A 144 -0.83 -22.03 -1.55
C ASP A 144 -0.92 -20.56 -1.10
N LEU A 145 -0.48 -19.66 -1.99
CA LEU A 145 -0.58 -18.21 -1.80
C LEU A 145 -2.00 -17.71 -1.57
N ARG A 146 -3.02 -18.41 -2.07
CA ARG A 146 -4.42 -18.02 -1.88
C ARG A 146 -4.85 -18.13 -0.44
N SER A 147 -4.42 -19.19 0.24
CA SER A 147 -4.69 -19.40 1.66
C SER A 147 -4.17 -18.23 2.50
N ILE A 148 -3.04 -17.63 2.12
CA ILE A 148 -2.48 -16.46 2.82
C ILE A 148 -3.35 -15.22 2.65
N PHE A 149 -3.93 -15.00 1.46
CA PHE A 149 -4.86 -13.89 1.27
C PHE A 149 -6.13 -14.04 2.11
N TRP A 150 -6.64 -15.28 2.30
CA TRP A 150 -7.76 -15.55 3.20
C TRP A 150 -7.38 -15.31 4.66
N ILE A 151 -6.21 -15.75 5.11
CA ILE A 151 -5.70 -15.50 6.46
C ILE A 151 -5.54 -14.00 6.71
N ALA A 152 -5.08 -13.23 5.71
CA ALA A 152 -4.92 -11.78 5.81
C ALA A 152 -6.25 -11.02 6.00
N LEU A 153 -7.41 -11.66 5.78
CA LEU A 153 -8.72 -11.09 6.11
C LEU A 153 -8.92 -10.95 7.62
N ILE A 154 -8.35 -11.86 8.42
CA ILE A 154 -8.53 -11.86 9.89
C ILE A 154 -8.01 -10.53 10.49
N PRO A 155 -6.73 -10.16 10.31
CA PRO A 155 -6.24 -8.88 10.82
C PRO A 155 -6.91 -7.68 10.12
N GLY A 156 -7.32 -7.83 8.87
CA GLY A 156 -8.09 -6.80 8.16
C GLY A 156 -9.46 -6.54 8.80
N ALA A 157 -10.21 -7.60 9.09
CA ALA A 157 -11.51 -7.51 9.78
C ALA A 157 -11.35 -6.96 11.21
N ALA A 158 -10.32 -7.41 11.94
CA ALA A 158 -10.01 -6.88 13.27
C ALA A 158 -9.73 -5.37 13.22
N CYS A 159 -8.99 -4.90 12.21
CA CYS A 159 -8.74 -3.47 11.99
C CYS A 159 -10.06 -2.69 11.77
N LEU A 160 -10.99 -3.22 10.94
CA LEU A 160 -12.29 -2.60 10.70
C LEU A 160 -13.14 -2.54 11.99
N LEU A 161 -13.14 -3.62 12.78
CA LEU A 161 -13.81 -3.64 14.08
C LEU A 161 -13.24 -2.60 15.04
N LEU A 162 -11.91 -2.51 15.14
CA LEU A 162 -11.24 -1.52 15.98
C LEU A 162 -11.60 -0.08 15.56
N ILE A 163 -11.72 0.20 14.26
CA ILE A 163 -12.14 1.52 13.78
C ILE A 163 -13.59 1.80 14.18
N LEU A 164 -14.48 0.80 14.09
CA LEU A 164 -15.89 0.97 14.44
C LEU A 164 -16.08 1.25 15.92
N ILE A 165 -15.36 0.54 16.78
CA ILE A 165 -15.53 0.58 18.25
C ILE A 165 -14.64 1.67 18.87
N GLY A 166 -13.38 1.76 18.42
CA GLY A 166 -12.36 2.55 19.09
C GLY A 166 -12.19 4.00 18.58
N VAL A 167 -12.70 4.30 17.39
CA VAL A 167 -12.61 5.66 16.84
C VAL A 167 -13.94 6.36 17.05
N GLU A 168 -13.97 7.40 17.86
CA GLU A 168 -15.12 8.28 17.97
C GLU A 168 -15.16 9.22 16.78
N ASP A 169 -16.33 9.35 16.17
CA ASP A 169 -16.58 10.40 15.17
C ASP A 169 -16.82 11.70 15.96
N ASN A 170 -15.76 12.26 16.51
CA ASN A 170 -15.85 13.62 17.01
C ASN A 170 -16.12 14.49 15.79
N VAL A 171 -17.42 14.65 15.50
CA VAL A 171 -17.89 15.72 14.63
C VAL A 171 -17.56 16.99 15.42
N THR A 172 -16.29 17.36 15.40
CA THR A 172 -15.92 18.70 15.83
C THR A 172 -16.76 19.58 14.93
N GLU A 173 -17.76 20.24 15.55
CA GLU A 173 -18.51 21.28 14.85
C GLU A 173 -17.48 22.05 14.05
N THR A 174 -17.64 22.03 12.77
CA THR A 174 -16.71 22.59 11.82
C THR A 174 -16.50 24.05 12.28
N LYS A 175 -15.50 24.28 13.15
CA LYS A 175 -14.96 25.63 13.30
C LYS A 175 -14.72 26.01 11.86
N SER A 176 -15.60 26.85 11.35
CA SER A 176 -15.67 27.38 9.99
C SER A 176 -14.28 27.25 9.37
N THR A 177 -14.03 26.11 8.69
CA THR A 177 -12.79 25.94 7.95
C THR A 177 -12.88 27.04 6.91
N LYS A 178 -12.18 28.16 7.18
CA LYS A 178 -11.95 29.16 6.16
C LYS A 178 -11.73 28.39 4.89
N ARG A 179 -12.62 28.57 3.92
CA ARG A 179 -12.41 27.98 2.58
C ARG A 179 -10.98 28.34 2.25
N ILE A 180 -10.12 27.35 2.10
CA ILE A 180 -8.78 27.59 1.60
C ILE A 180 -9.00 28.19 0.21
N GLU A 181 -8.93 29.51 0.15
CA GLU A 181 -8.95 30.20 -1.12
C GLU A 181 -7.67 29.85 -1.82
N TRP A 182 -7.78 29.51 -3.09
CA TRP A 182 -6.60 29.17 -3.89
C TRP A 182 -5.50 30.24 -3.79
N ASN A 183 -5.88 31.49 -3.49
CA ASN A 183 -4.98 32.61 -3.22
C ASN A 183 -4.17 32.41 -1.92
N GLU A 184 -4.68 31.71 -0.92
CA GLU A 184 -3.96 31.44 0.34
C GLU A 184 -2.86 30.38 0.18
N ILE A 185 -2.96 29.49 -0.83
CA ILE A 185 -1.90 28.52 -1.14
C ILE A 185 -0.60 29.24 -1.50
N GLY A 186 -0.69 30.41 -2.16
CA GLY A 186 0.49 31.24 -2.46
C GLY A 186 1.21 31.74 -1.21
N SER A 187 0.49 32.04 -0.13
CA SER A 187 1.08 32.50 1.14
C SER A 187 1.78 31.39 1.94
N VAL A 188 1.34 30.13 1.78
CA VAL A 188 1.99 28.95 2.38
C VAL A 188 3.28 28.58 1.66
N MET A 189 3.43 28.96 0.39
CA MET A 189 4.60 28.69 -0.44
C MET A 189 5.80 29.58 -0.07
N THR A 190 6.20 29.55 1.20
CA THR A 190 7.44 30.22 1.62
C THR A 190 8.64 29.63 0.89
N PRO A 191 9.75 30.39 0.71
CA PRO A 191 10.96 29.88 0.07
C PRO A 191 11.49 28.59 0.69
N ALA A 192 11.43 28.48 2.03
CA ALA A 192 11.85 27.28 2.76
C ALA A 192 10.93 26.08 2.47
N PHE A 193 9.61 26.29 2.44
CA PHE A 193 8.65 25.24 2.12
C PHE A 193 8.83 24.75 0.67
N ARG A 194 9.03 25.66 -0.27
CA ARG A 194 9.30 25.32 -1.68
C ARG A 194 10.57 24.47 -1.84
N GLN A 195 11.65 24.82 -1.13
CA GLN A 195 12.89 24.01 -1.13
C GLN A 195 12.63 22.60 -0.58
N LEU A 196 11.89 22.46 0.53
CA LEU A 196 11.52 21.17 1.08
C LEU A 196 10.68 20.32 0.10
N VAL A 197 9.74 20.97 -0.59
CA VAL A 197 8.91 20.28 -1.61
C VAL A 197 9.78 19.80 -2.78
N ILE A 198 10.68 20.64 -3.27
CA ILE A 198 11.60 20.27 -4.38
C ILE A 198 12.50 19.10 -3.95
N LEU A 199 13.13 19.19 -2.77
CA LEU A 199 13.98 18.12 -2.25
C LEU A 199 13.20 16.82 -2.06
N GLY A 200 11.99 16.89 -1.45
CA GLY A 200 11.13 15.74 -1.29
C GLY A 200 10.69 15.11 -2.61
N THR A 201 10.40 15.92 -3.61
CA THR A 201 10.04 15.46 -4.96
C THR A 201 11.22 14.77 -5.64
N LEU A 202 12.41 15.37 -5.60
CA LEU A 202 13.63 14.76 -6.16
C LEU A 202 13.95 13.43 -5.47
N PHE A 203 13.85 13.38 -4.14
CA PHE A 203 14.05 12.13 -3.38
C PHE A 203 12.99 11.08 -3.73
N SER A 204 11.74 11.47 -3.91
CA SER A 204 10.66 10.57 -4.31
C SER A 204 10.86 10.00 -5.71
N LEU A 205 11.39 10.78 -6.64
CA LEU A 205 11.75 10.32 -7.99
C LEU A 205 12.90 9.30 -7.97
N ALA A 206 13.82 9.40 -7.00
CA ALA A 206 14.90 8.42 -6.83
C ALA A 206 14.43 7.09 -6.22
N ARG A 207 13.23 7.02 -5.67
CA ARG A 207 12.69 5.78 -5.07
C ARG A 207 12.10 4.89 -6.15
N PHE A 208 12.69 3.70 -6.30
CA PHE A 208 12.14 2.67 -7.17
C PHE A 208 10.98 1.93 -6.48
N SER A 209 9.99 1.48 -7.27
CA SER A 209 9.00 0.54 -6.79
C SER A 209 9.66 -0.78 -6.39
N ASN A 210 9.21 -1.37 -5.28
CA ASN A 210 9.66 -2.70 -4.83
C ASN A 210 9.47 -3.78 -5.91
N ALA A 211 8.53 -3.59 -6.85
CA ALA A 211 8.30 -4.49 -7.97
C ALA A 211 9.56 -4.62 -8.86
N PHE A 212 10.32 -3.56 -9.08
CA PHE A 212 11.58 -3.62 -9.86
C PHE A 212 12.69 -4.39 -9.14
N ILE A 213 12.74 -4.30 -7.81
CA ILE A 213 13.70 -5.07 -7.00
C ILE A 213 13.40 -6.56 -7.12
N VAL A 214 12.12 -6.95 -7.02
CA VAL A 214 11.68 -8.34 -7.17
C VAL A 214 11.98 -8.85 -8.59
N LEU A 215 11.73 -8.04 -9.62
CA LEU A 215 12.08 -8.36 -11.00
C LEU A 215 13.59 -8.60 -11.18
N LYS A 216 14.42 -7.73 -10.61
CA LYS A 216 15.87 -7.89 -10.67
C LYS A 216 16.32 -9.13 -9.93
N ALA A 217 15.79 -9.40 -8.75
CA ALA A 217 16.11 -10.61 -7.98
C ALA A 217 15.71 -11.89 -8.75
N ALA A 218 14.53 -11.92 -9.37
CA ALA A 218 14.09 -13.01 -10.21
C ALA A 218 15.02 -13.21 -11.42
N ALA A 219 15.40 -12.14 -12.11
CA ALA A 219 16.32 -12.22 -13.25
C ALA A 219 17.70 -12.78 -12.86
N VAL A 220 18.24 -12.38 -11.70
CA VAL A 220 19.55 -12.88 -11.20
C VAL A 220 19.45 -14.36 -10.79
N SER A 221 18.39 -14.76 -10.11
CA SER A 221 18.15 -16.16 -9.74
C SER A 221 18.08 -17.07 -10.97
N TYR A 222 17.50 -16.60 -12.05
CA TYR A 222 17.40 -17.33 -13.33
C TYR A 222 18.75 -17.53 -13.99
N THR A 223 19.61 -16.51 -14.01
CA THR A 223 20.95 -16.63 -14.61
C THR A 223 21.81 -17.63 -13.84
N HIS A 224 21.68 -17.69 -12.52
CA HIS A 224 22.39 -18.67 -11.70
C HIS A 224 21.93 -20.11 -11.94
N LEU A 225 20.62 -20.34 -12.01
CA LEU A 225 20.08 -21.69 -12.30
C LEU A 225 20.47 -22.18 -13.68
N ARG A 226 20.42 -21.32 -14.70
CA ARG A 226 20.82 -21.67 -16.07
C ARG A 226 22.34 -21.93 -16.19
N ALA A 227 23.16 -21.21 -15.44
CA ALA A 227 24.60 -21.46 -15.40
C ALA A 227 24.94 -22.83 -14.76
N HIS A 228 24.14 -23.28 -13.79
CA HIS A 228 24.29 -24.62 -13.18
C HIS A 228 23.84 -25.75 -14.11
N GLU A 229 22.76 -25.58 -14.87
CA GLU A 229 22.31 -26.58 -15.86
C GLU A 229 23.35 -26.77 -16.96
N THR A 230 23.91 -25.70 -17.52
CA THR A 230 24.94 -25.78 -18.56
C THR A 230 26.29 -26.31 -18.04
N SER A 231 26.57 -26.29 -16.78
CA SER A 231 27.78 -26.88 -16.19
C SER A 231 27.65 -28.39 -15.86
N GLN A 232 26.44 -28.92 -15.85
CA GLN A 232 26.17 -30.35 -15.66
C GLN A 232 26.08 -31.14 -16.98
N ASP A 233 25.94 -30.43 -18.10
CA ASP A 233 25.89 -31.02 -19.47
C ASP A 233 27.26 -31.05 -20.16
N LEU A 234 28.37 -30.71 -19.48
CA LEU A 234 29.77 -30.84 -19.92
C LEU A 234 30.51 -31.88 -19.10
#